data_0edfbec32d4571558ea1f7ce835824b5
#
_entry.id   0edfbec32d4571558ea1f7ce835824b5
#
_cell.length_a   1.000
_cell.length_b   1.000
_cell.length_c   1.000
_cell.angle_alpha   90.00
_cell.angle_beta   90.00
_cell.angle_gamma   90.00
#
_symmetry.space_group_name_H-M   'P 1'
#
loop_
_entity.id
_entity.type
_entity.pdbx_description
1 polymer ?
#
loop_
_entity_poly.entity_id
_entity_poly.type
_entity_poly.pdbx_seq_one_letter_code
_entity_poly.pdbx_strand_id
1 'polypeptide(L)'
;RSEGELFRVFIIDRESPQAVVKGLSELIGTMPMIPRWAMGYQQCRFSYSPDSRVLEIADNFRERRIPCDVIWMDIDYMDGYRIFTFNPKGFPNPKKLNQDLHLRGFHSAWMIDPGAKVDPDYFVYKSGTENDVWVKTADGKEYNGDAWPGSAAFPDFTCPKVSKWWSGLYKDFLAQGVDGVWNDVNEPQIS
;
A
#
# COMPACT_ATOMS: atom_id res chain seq x y z
N ARG A 1 -19.22 13.98 4.19
CA ARG A 1 -20.31 13.96 5.17
C ARG A 1 -19.71 13.59 6.51
N SER A 2 -19.95 14.37 7.56
CA SER A 2 -19.48 14.06 8.92
C SER A 2 -20.70 13.75 9.78
N GLU A 3 -20.64 12.66 10.53
CA GLU A 3 -21.66 12.27 11.51
C GLU A 3 -21.25 12.64 12.95
N GLY A 4 -20.01 13.15 13.12
CA GLY A 4 -19.51 13.63 14.42
C GLY A 4 -19.93 15.05 14.76
N GLU A 5 -19.92 15.37 16.05
CA GLU A 5 -20.33 16.69 16.56
C GLU A 5 -19.36 17.81 16.21
N LEU A 6 -18.08 17.50 15.94
CA LEU A 6 -17.01 18.47 15.66
C LEU A 6 -16.16 18.08 14.47
N PHE A 7 -15.93 19.04 13.59
CA PHE A 7 -14.89 18.96 12.57
C PHE A 7 -14.03 20.23 12.60
N ARG A 8 -12.77 20.13 12.20
CA ARG A 8 -11.87 21.29 12.11
C ARG A 8 -11.62 21.62 10.66
N VAL A 9 -11.76 22.90 10.32
CA VAL A 9 -11.39 23.44 9.01
C VAL A 9 -10.22 24.38 9.20
N PHE A 10 -9.16 24.18 8.45
CA PHE A 10 -8.01 25.07 8.41
C PHE A 10 -8.02 25.82 7.09
N ILE A 11 -8.00 27.14 7.14
CA ILE A 11 -7.89 28.03 5.98
C ILE A 11 -6.51 28.68 6.04
N ILE A 12 -5.69 28.42 5.03
CA ILE A 12 -4.34 28.96 4.92
C ILE A 12 -4.38 30.09 3.90
N ASP A 13 -4.52 31.32 4.39
CA ASP A 13 -4.47 32.53 3.58
C ASP A 13 -3.05 33.13 3.62
N ARG A 14 -2.42 33.30 2.47
CA ARG A 14 -1.06 33.84 2.29
C ARG A 14 -0.91 34.59 0.98
N GLU A 15 0.11 35.39 0.90
CA GLU A 15 0.38 36.32 -0.21
C GLU A 15 0.82 35.63 -1.52
N SER A 16 1.23 34.37 -1.46
CA SER A 16 1.72 33.64 -2.63
C SER A 16 1.49 32.13 -2.49
N PRO A 17 1.44 31.36 -3.61
CA PRO A 17 1.36 29.90 -3.57
C PRO A 17 2.48 29.24 -2.74
N GLN A 18 3.71 29.78 -2.82
CA GLN A 18 4.83 29.29 -2.02
C GLN A 18 4.60 29.48 -0.53
N ALA A 19 4.06 30.63 -0.14
CA ALA A 19 3.71 30.92 1.27
C ALA A 19 2.55 30.05 1.76
N VAL A 20 1.59 29.70 0.91
CA VAL A 20 0.53 28.73 1.22
C VAL A 20 1.12 27.34 1.47
N VAL A 21 1.98 26.85 0.61
CA VAL A 21 2.66 25.54 0.77
C VAL A 21 3.52 25.53 2.04
N LYS A 22 4.22 26.62 2.33
CA LYS A 22 4.98 26.74 3.58
C LYS A 22 4.06 26.66 4.80
N GLY A 23 2.95 27.39 4.80
CA GLY A 23 1.96 27.35 5.89
C GLY A 23 1.34 25.95 6.07
N LEU A 24 1.09 25.24 4.97
CA LEU A 24 0.65 23.84 5.02
C LEU A 24 1.72 22.95 5.66
N SER A 25 2.99 23.10 5.25
CA SER A 25 4.10 22.33 5.81
C SER A 25 4.34 22.62 7.31
N GLU A 26 4.11 23.84 7.76
CA GLU A 26 4.14 24.20 9.18
C GLU A 26 3.04 23.48 9.97
N LEU A 27 1.88 23.24 9.35
CA LEU A 27 0.75 22.57 9.98
C LEU A 27 0.89 21.04 10.01
N ILE A 28 1.31 20.44 8.90
CA ILE A 28 1.34 18.96 8.73
C ILE A 28 2.73 18.34 8.82
N GLY A 29 3.77 19.15 8.90
CA GLY A 29 5.16 18.70 8.78
C GLY A 29 5.64 18.60 7.34
N THR A 30 6.89 18.22 7.16
CA THR A 30 7.51 18.02 5.86
C THR A 30 7.76 16.54 5.59
N MET A 31 7.68 16.16 4.33
CA MET A 31 8.02 14.82 3.86
C MET A 31 9.54 14.57 4.03
N PRO A 32 9.95 13.36 4.45
CA PRO A 32 11.35 12.95 4.39
C PRO A 32 11.91 13.07 2.97
N MET A 33 13.22 13.29 2.84
CA MET A 33 13.88 13.30 1.54
C MET A 33 13.73 11.92 0.88
N ILE A 34 13.09 11.88 -0.27
CA ILE A 34 12.93 10.64 -1.05
C ILE A 34 14.21 10.30 -1.81
N PRO A 35 14.47 9.02 -2.11
CA PRO A 35 15.62 8.62 -2.91
C PRO A 35 15.51 9.14 -4.35
N ARG A 36 16.66 9.33 -5.00
CA ARG A 36 16.72 9.94 -6.34
C ARG A 36 15.85 9.22 -7.38
N TRP A 37 15.83 7.89 -7.35
CA TRP A 37 15.02 7.09 -8.27
C TRP A 37 13.51 7.34 -8.13
N ALA A 38 13.03 7.71 -6.95
CA ALA A 38 11.63 8.02 -6.71
C ALA A 38 11.19 9.40 -7.28
N MET A 39 12.13 10.20 -7.79
CA MET A 39 11.86 11.47 -8.48
C MET A 39 11.76 11.32 -10.01
N GLY A 40 12.09 10.15 -10.55
CA GLY A 40 11.98 9.86 -11.98
C GLY A 40 10.57 9.47 -12.40
N TYR A 41 10.42 9.11 -13.68
CA TYR A 41 9.14 8.64 -14.19
C TYR A 41 8.77 7.27 -13.59
N GLN A 42 7.53 7.15 -13.19
CA GLN A 42 6.98 5.96 -12.56
C GLN A 42 5.74 5.50 -13.33
N GLN A 43 5.70 4.23 -13.67
CA GLN A 43 4.62 3.65 -14.47
C GLN A 43 3.69 2.80 -13.60
N CYS A 44 2.41 3.15 -13.64
CA CYS A 44 1.32 2.40 -13.01
C CYS A 44 0.16 2.24 -13.97
N ARG A 45 -0.61 1.20 -13.77
CA ARG A 45 -1.99 1.07 -14.25
C ARG A 45 -2.72 0.09 -13.34
N PHE A 46 -4.04 -0.01 -13.50
CA PHE A 46 -4.82 -1.04 -12.82
C PHE A 46 -4.38 -2.42 -13.31
N SER A 47 -3.37 -2.90 -12.62
CA SER A 47 -2.62 -4.14 -12.73
C SER A 47 -1.89 -4.44 -14.04
N TYR A 48 -0.62 -4.79 -13.90
CA TYR A 48 0.16 -5.58 -14.86
C TYR A 48 0.26 -7.00 -14.32
N SER A 49 -0.48 -7.93 -14.90
CA SER A 49 -0.52 -9.34 -14.52
C SER A 49 -0.47 -10.22 -15.78
N PRO A 50 0.25 -11.34 -15.76
CA PRO A 50 1.14 -11.86 -14.72
C PRO A 50 2.51 -11.17 -14.67
N ASP A 51 3.47 -11.72 -13.88
CA ASP A 51 4.84 -11.22 -13.74
C ASP A 51 5.59 -11.06 -15.07
N SER A 52 5.37 -11.96 -16.02
CA SER A 52 5.90 -11.86 -17.39
C SER A 52 5.44 -10.58 -18.10
N ARG A 53 4.23 -10.12 -17.85
CA ARG A 53 3.73 -8.86 -18.41
C ARG A 53 4.45 -7.66 -17.80
N VAL A 54 4.78 -7.71 -16.51
CA VAL A 54 5.58 -6.68 -15.85
C VAL A 54 6.96 -6.56 -16.51
N LEU A 55 7.62 -7.70 -16.75
CA LEU A 55 8.93 -7.74 -17.43
C LEU A 55 8.84 -7.23 -18.88
N GLU A 56 7.80 -7.62 -19.61
CA GLU A 56 7.55 -7.11 -20.96
C GLU A 56 7.43 -5.58 -21.00
N ILE A 57 6.71 -4.98 -20.03
CA ILE A 57 6.61 -3.53 -19.90
C ILE A 57 7.99 -2.90 -19.63
N ALA A 58 8.77 -3.49 -18.71
CA ALA A 58 10.11 -3.02 -18.39
C ALA A 58 11.02 -3.07 -19.63
N ASP A 59 11.01 -4.19 -20.37
CA ASP A 59 11.79 -4.37 -21.58
C ASP A 59 11.38 -3.37 -22.68
N ASN A 60 10.08 -3.12 -22.89
CA ASN A 60 9.58 -2.12 -23.82
C ASN A 60 10.08 -0.70 -23.50
N PHE A 61 10.14 -0.30 -22.23
CA PHE A 61 10.72 0.99 -21.85
C PHE A 61 12.19 1.10 -22.27
N ARG A 62 12.98 0.04 -22.06
CA ARG A 62 14.41 0.02 -22.41
C ARG A 62 14.63 -0.05 -23.92
N GLU A 63 13.93 -0.90 -24.66
CA GLU A 63 14.01 -1.02 -26.11
C GLU A 63 13.65 0.28 -26.82
N ARG A 64 12.61 0.96 -26.35
CA ARG A 64 12.16 2.24 -26.89
C ARG A 64 12.96 3.44 -26.36
N ARG A 65 13.91 3.22 -25.46
CA ARG A 65 14.74 4.26 -24.84
C ARG A 65 13.90 5.33 -24.12
N ILE A 66 12.77 4.91 -23.51
CA ILE A 66 11.93 5.78 -22.71
C ILE A 66 12.40 5.70 -21.26
N PRO A 67 12.81 6.80 -20.63
CA PRO A 67 13.21 6.82 -19.23
C PRO A 67 12.04 6.39 -18.33
N CYS A 68 12.29 5.44 -17.43
CA CYS A 68 11.35 5.01 -16.41
C CYS A 68 12.15 4.36 -15.27
N ASP A 69 11.85 4.75 -14.03
CA ASP A 69 12.60 4.33 -12.86
C ASP A 69 11.83 3.33 -12.01
N VAL A 70 10.50 3.38 -12.02
CA VAL A 70 9.65 2.56 -11.14
C VAL A 70 8.50 1.94 -11.91
N ILE A 71 8.21 0.67 -11.63
CA ILE A 71 6.96 0.01 -12.02
C ILE A 71 6.18 -0.34 -10.75
N TRP A 72 4.88 0.00 -10.76
CA TRP A 72 3.98 -0.23 -9.65
C TRP A 72 3.17 -1.50 -9.87
N MET A 73 3.10 -2.34 -8.83
CA MET A 73 2.24 -3.53 -8.76
C MET A 73 0.96 -3.16 -8.03
N ASP A 74 -0.13 -3.19 -8.77
CA ASP A 74 -1.47 -2.99 -8.25
C ASP A 74 -2.06 -4.32 -7.76
N ILE A 75 -3.25 -4.31 -7.23
CA ILE A 75 -3.91 -5.32 -6.39
C ILE A 75 -3.88 -6.77 -6.90
N ASP A 76 -3.84 -7.00 -8.23
CA ASP A 76 -3.95 -8.36 -8.82
C ASP A 76 -2.71 -9.26 -8.61
N TYR A 77 -1.64 -8.72 -8.02
CA TYR A 77 -0.52 -9.56 -7.62
C TYR A 77 -0.84 -10.42 -6.39
N MET A 78 -1.85 -10.03 -5.62
CA MET A 78 -2.25 -10.71 -4.38
C MET A 78 -2.97 -12.03 -4.67
N ASP A 79 -2.89 -12.98 -3.75
CA ASP A 79 -3.69 -14.20 -3.77
C ASP A 79 -5.10 -13.92 -3.24
N GLY A 80 -6.07 -13.81 -4.16
CA GLY A 80 -7.46 -13.51 -3.82
C GLY A 80 -7.62 -12.22 -3.01
N TYR A 81 -6.84 -11.19 -3.37
CA TYR A 81 -6.81 -9.87 -2.72
C TYR A 81 -6.45 -9.90 -1.23
N ARG A 82 -5.79 -10.97 -0.77
CA ARG A 82 -5.24 -11.05 0.58
C ARG A 82 -3.93 -10.27 0.65
N ILE A 83 -3.88 -9.25 1.48
CA ILE A 83 -2.68 -8.42 1.68
C ILE A 83 -1.48 -9.25 2.17
N PHE A 84 -0.26 -8.85 1.85
CA PHE A 84 0.99 -9.57 2.16
C PHE A 84 1.07 -10.99 1.57
N THR A 85 0.27 -11.31 0.55
CA THR A 85 0.36 -12.57 -0.21
C THR A 85 0.70 -12.31 -1.67
N PHE A 86 1.09 -13.36 -2.37
CA PHE A 86 1.37 -13.32 -3.80
C PHE A 86 0.59 -14.42 -4.51
N ASN A 87 -0.05 -14.06 -5.61
CA ASN A 87 -0.79 -15.00 -6.44
C ASN A 87 0.16 -16.06 -7.03
N PRO A 88 0.03 -17.35 -6.66
CA PRO A 88 0.99 -18.37 -7.06
C PRO A 88 0.98 -18.68 -8.56
N LYS A 89 -0.08 -18.28 -9.28
CA LYS A 89 -0.18 -18.47 -10.74
C LYS A 89 0.39 -17.27 -11.50
N GLY A 90 0.09 -16.06 -11.05
CA GLY A 90 0.50 -14.84 -11.72
C GLY A 90 1.87 -14.32 -11.28
N PHE A 91 2.21 -14.51 -10.00
CA PHE A 91 3.44 -14.01 -9.37
C PHE A 91 4.11 -15.10 -8.51
N PRO A 92 4.53 -16.22 -9.13
CA PRO A 92 5.02 -17.40 -8.41
C PRO A 92 6.34 -17.14 -7.67
N ASN A 93 7.11 -16.15 -8.10
CA ASN A 93 8.40 -15.81 -7.50
C ASN A 93 8.63 -14.28 -7.47
N PRO A 94 8.00 -13.56 -6.53
CA PRO A 94 8.11 -12.10 -6.44
C PRO A 94 9.55 -11.64 -6.22
N LYS A 95 10.36 -12.40 -5.49
CA LYS A 95 11.78 -12.09 -5.29
C LYS A 95 12.57 -12.12 -6.61
N LYS A 96 12.33 -13.11 -7.44
CA LYS A 96 12.95 -13.20 -8.77
C LYS A 96 12.50 -12.06 -9.67
N LEU A 97 11.20 -11.73 -9.67
CA LEU A 97 10.67 -10.60 -10.42
C LEU A 97 11.36 -9.28 -10.03
N ASN A 98 11.48 -8.99 -8.73
CA ASN A 98 12.16 -7.78 -8.26
C ASN A 98 13.64 -7.77 -8.66
N GLN A 99 14.35 -8.90 -8.56
CA GLN A 99 15.73 -9.02 -9.03
C GLN A 99 15.85 -8.74 -10.53
N ASP A 100 14.94 -9.26 -11.34
CA ASP A 100 14.93 -9.05 -12.79
C ASP A 100 14.62 -7.60 -13.17
N LEU A 101 13.76 -6.92 -12.40
CA LEU A 101 13.52 -5.48 -12.54
C LEU A 101 14.76 -4.67 -12.18
N HIS A 102 15.41 -4.99 -11.06
CA HIS A 102 16.66 -4.33 -10.64
C HIS A 102 17.76 -4.46 -11.69
N LEU A 103 17.93 -5.64 -12.29
CA LEU A 103 18.90 -5.88 -13.38
C LEU A 103 18.61 -5.01 -14.62
N ARG A 104 17.35 -4.61 -14.82
CA ARG A 104 16.91 -3.70 -15.89
C ARG A 104 16.97 -2.22 -15.48
N GLY A 105 17.44 -1.94 -14.27
CA GLY A 105 17.50 -0.59 -13.71
C GLY A 105 16.14 -0.01 -13.31
N PHE A 106 15.19 -0.86 -12.93
CA PHE A 106 13.92 -0.45 -12.33
C PHE A 106 13.87 -0.73 -10.85
N HIS A 107 13.14 0.10 -10.12
CA HIS A 107 12.63 -0.19 -8.80
C HIS A 107 11.16 -0.64 -8.89
N SER A 108 10.67 -1.28 -7.85
CA SER A 108 9.28 -1.73 -7.77
C SER A 108 8.58 -1.17 -6.54
N ALA A 109 7.35 -0.69 -6.72
CA ALA A 109 6.47 -0.32 -5.63
C ALA A 109 5.22 -1.22 -5.66
N TRP A 110 4.80 -1.71 -4.50
CA TRP A 110 3.72 -2.69 -4.40
C TRP A 110 2.61 -2.17 -3.49
N MET A 111 1.37 -2.37 -3.89
CA MET A 111 0.20 -1.88 -3.18
C MET A 111 -0.15 -2.77 -1.98
N ILE A 112 -0.57 -2.15 -0.89
CA ILE A 112 -1.13 -2.81 0.29
C ILE A 112 -2.37 -2.04 0.75
N ASP A 113 -3.49 -2.73 0.88
CA ASP A 113 -4.72 -2.22 1.47
C ASP A 113 -4.75 -2.41 2.98
N PRO A 114 -5.57 -1.69 3.75
CA PRO A 114 -5.70 -1.88 5.18
C PRO A 114 -6.61 -3.04 5.57
N GLY A 115 -7.49 -3.50 4.67
CA GLY A 115 -8.49 -4.54 4.93
C GLY A 115 -7.91 -5.95 4.83
N ALA A 116 -7.88 -6.68 5.94
CA ALA A 116 -7.50 -8.08 5.97
C ALA A 116 -8.73 -8.97 5.75
N LYS A 117 -8.69 -9.88 4.74
CA LYS A 117 -9.77 -10.84 4.52
C LYS A 117 -10.11 -11.61 5.79
N VAL A 118 -11.38 -11.68 6.12
CA VAL A 118 -11.89 -12.54 7.21
C VAL A 118 -11.80 -13.99 6.74
N ASP A 119 -10.75 -14.68 7.17
CA ASP A 119 -10.43 -16.05 6.78
C ASP A 119 -9.54 -16.67 7.87
N PRO A 120 -10.05 -17.66 8.65
CA PRO A 120 -9.30 -18.25 9.76
C PRO A 120 -7.98 -18.93 9.35
N ASP A 121 -7.87 -19.36 8.10
CA ASP A 121 -6.66 -20.00 7.57
C ASP A 121 -5.64 -18.98 7.01
N TYR A 122 -6.04 -17.72 6.90
CA TYR A 122 -5.18 -16.65 6.40
C TYR A 122 -4.32 -16.07 7.53
N PHE A 123 -2.99 -16.12 7.36
CA PHE A 123 -2.03 -15.84 8.43
C PHE A 123 -2.15 -14.41 9.01
N VAL A 124 -2.48 -13.39 8.19
CA VAL A 124 -2.65 -12.02 8.68
C VAL A 124 -3.87 -11.92 9.57
N TYR A 125 -5.01 -12.48 9.12
CA TYR A 125 -6.24 -12.45 9.89
C TYR A 125 -6.09 -13.25 11.20
N LYS A 126 -5.53 -14.45 11.13
CA LYS A 126 -5.26 -15.29 12.30
C LYS A 126 -4.37 -14.56 13.31
N SER A 127 -3.24 -14.07 12.87
CA SER A 127 -2.29 -13.35 13.72
C SER A 127 -2.90 -12.06 14.28
N GLY A 128 -3.68 -11.33 13.49
CA GLY A 128 -4.38 -10.13 13.94
C GLY A 128 -5.42 -10.42 15.04
N THR A 129 -6.16 -11.51 14.90
CA THR A 129 -7.14 -11.97 15.89
C THR A 129 -6.44 -12.41 17.19
N GLU A 130 -5.36 -13.16 17.10
CA GLU A 130 -4.55 -13.58 18.25
C GLU A 130 -3.96 -12.39 19.02
N ASN A 131 -3.66 -11.29 18.33
CA ASN A 131 -3.11 -10.06 18.92
C ASN A 131 -4.18 -9.00 19.26
N ASP A 132 -5.46 -9.30 19.03
CA ASP A 132 -6.58 -8.37 19.28
C ASP A 132 -6.33 -6.98 18.67
N VAL A 133 -6.16 -6.94 17.33
CA VAL A 133 -5.76 -5.73 16.59
C VAL A 133 -6.90 -5.07 15.82
N TRP A 134 -8.06 -5.73 15.72
CA TRP A 134 -9.14 -5.27 14.86
C TRP A 134 -9.97 -4.14 15.47
N VAL A 135 -10.48 -3.26 14.62
CA VAL A 135 -11.51 -2.28 14.98
C VAL A 135 -12.73 -3.02 15.52
N LYS A 136 -13.34 -2.46 16.56
CA LYS A 136 -14.51 -3.03 17.22
C LYS A 136 -15.73 -2.12 17.12
N THR A 137 -16.89 -2.75 17.05
CA THR A 137 -18.18 -2.09 17.22
C THR A 137 -18.38 -1.64 18.67
N ALA A 138 -19.39 -0.79 18.93
CA ALA A 138 -19.67 -0.27 20.27
C ALA A 138 -20.01 -1.38 21.30
N ASP A 139 -20.51 -2.53 20.86
CA ASP A 139 -20.75 -3.71 21.70
C ASP A 139 -19.52 -4.61 21.88
N GLY A 140 -18.34 -4.17 21.40
CA GLY A 140 -17.06 -4.83 21.59
C GLY A 140 -16.76 -5.98 20.64
N LYS A 141 -17.60 -6.22 19.63
CA LYS A 141 -17.35 -7.23 18.60
C LYS A 141 -16.43 -6.69 17.52
N GLU A 142 -15.73 -7.59 16.83
CA GLU A 142 -14.95 -7.25 15.64
C GLU A 142 -15.85 -6.59 14.59
N TYR A 143 -15.41 -5.44 14.07
CA TYR A 143 -16.07 -4.77 12.96
C TYR A 143 -15.57 -5.36 11.63
N ASN A 144 -16.49 -5.77 10.78
CA ASN A 144 -16.20 -6.25 9.43
C ASN A 144 -16.95 -5.38 8.41
N GLY A 145 -16.26 -5.07 7.31
CA GLY A 145 -16.85 -4.37 6.16
C GLY A 145 -16.50 -5.09 4.87
N ASP A 146 -17.18 -4.74 3.79
CA ASP A 146 -16.87 -5.29 2.48
C ASP A 146 -15.77 -4.46 1.79
N ALA A 147 -14.74 -5.16 1.33
CA ALA A 147 -13.61 -4.61 0.60
C ALA A 147 -13.23 -5.53 -0.57
N TRP A 148 -12.08 -5.31 -1.23
CA TRP A 148 -11.65 -6.13 -2.36
C TRP A 148 -11.68 -7.65 -2.10
N PRO A 149 -11.22 -8.18 -0.95
CA PRO A 149 -11.29 -9.62 -0.69
C PRO A 149 -12.68 -10.12 -0.28
N GLY A 150 -13.70 -9.28 -0.26
CA GLY A 150 -15.01 -9.52 0.36
C GLY A 150 -15.02 -9.06 1.81
N SER A 151 -15.60 -9.84 2.73
CA SER A 151 -15.59 -9.47 4.15
C SER A 151 -14.17 -9.31 4.69
N ALA A 152 -13.88 -8.14 5.24
CA ALA A 152 -12.57 -7.73 5.71
C ALA A 152 -12.64 -7.14 7.13
N ALA A 153 -11.64 -7.43 7.95
CA ALA A 153 -11.37 -6.80 9.23
C ALA A 153 -10.31 -5.71 9.06
N PHE A 154 -10.41 -4.65 9.84
CA PHE A 154 -9.53 -3.48 9.74
C PHE A 154 -8.71 -3.28 11.01
N PRO A 155 -7.37 -3.09 10.91
CA PRO A 155 -6.56 -2.84 12.08
C PRO A 155 -6.90 -1.50 12.76
N ASP A 156 -6.99 -1.49 14.08
CA ASP A 156 -7.19 -0.26 14.86
C ASP A 156 -5.86 0.47 15.06
N PHE A 157 -5.46 1.28 14.08
CA PHE A 157 -4.21 2.05 14.12
C PHE A 157 -4.18 3.15 15.19
N THR A 158 -5.27 3.38 15.93
CA THR A 158 -5.25 4.29 17.10
C THR A 158 -4.50 3.65 18.28
N CYS A 159 -4.28 2.33 18.25
CA CYS A 159 -3.57 1.57 19.27
C CYS A 159 -2.10 1.34 18.89
N PRO A 160 -1.11 1.80 19.67
CA PRO A 160 0.32 1.61 19.36
C PRO A 160 0.76 0.16 19.15
N LYS A 161 0.15 -0.80 19.86
CA LYS A 161 0.42 -2.24 19.67
C LYS A 161 0.09 -2.71 18.25
N VAL A 162 -0.95 -2.15 17.64
CA VAL A 162 -1.41 -2.49 16.29
C VAL A 162 -0.41 -2.02 15.25
N SER A 163 0.10 -0.79 15.37
CA SER A 163 1.15 -0.27 14.49
C SER A 163 2.41 -1.14 14.54
N LYS A 164 2.79 -1.64 15.73
CA LYS A 164 3.94 -2.55 15.89
C LYS A 164 3.69 -3.90 15.22
N TRP A 165 2.51 -4.48 15.38
CA TRP A 165 2.12 -5.73 14.72
C TRP A 165 2.13 -5.56 13.19
N TRP A 166 1.47 -4.51 12.70
CA TRP A 166 1.38 -4.19 11.28
C TRP A 166 2.75 -4.01 10.63
N SER A 167 3.65 -3.25 11.28
CA SER A 167 5.01 -3.07 10.77
C SER A 167 5.79 -4.38 10.68
N GLY A 168 5.48 -5.35 11.54
CA GLY A 168 6.06 -6.69 11.51
C GLY A 168 5.74 -7.47 10.24
N LEU A 169 4.55 -7.28 9.67
CA LEU A 169 4.11 -7.94 8.44
C LEU A 169 4.94 -7.51 7.22
N TYR A 170 5.47 -6.28 7.22
CA TYR A 170 6.31 -5.80 6.12
C TYR A 170 7.67 -6.47 6.04
N LYS A 171 8.16 -7.09 7.12
CA LYS A 171 9.51 -7.67 7.14
C LYS A 171 9.72 -8.68 6.03
N ASP A 172 8.84 -9.67 5.93
CA ASP A 172 8.95 -10.74 4.94
C ASP A 172 8.53 -10.25 3.54
N PHE A 173 7.61 -9.30 3.48
CA PHE A 173 7.20 -8.67 2.24
C PHE A 173 8.34 -7.87 1.59
N LEU A 174 9.02 -7.02 2.35
CA LEU A 174 10.18 -6.26 1.88
C LEU A 174 11.39 -7.16 1.56
N ALA A 175 11.52 -8.31 2.25
CA ALA A 175 12.55 -9.30 1.95
C ALA A 175 12.42 -9.93 0.56
N GLN A 176 11.29 -9.74 -0.12
CA GLN A 176 11.12 -10.09 -1.53
C GLN A 176 11.81 -9.11 -2.49
N GLY A 177 12.50 -8.09 -2.00
CA GLY A 177 13.17 -7.07 -2.81
C GLY A 177 12.27 -5.92 -3.24
N VAL A 178 11.17 -5.70 -2.53
CA VAL A 178 10.26 -4.57 -2.72
C VAL A 178 10.97 -3.28 -2.32
N ASP A 179 10.99 -2.27 -3.19
CA ASP A 179 11.69 -1.00 -2.96
C ASP A 179 10.79 0.08 -2.34
N GLY A 180 9.50 0.01 -2.63
CA GLY A 180 8.52 0.96 -2.13
C GLY A 180 7.16 0.32 -1.90
N VAL A 181 6.35 0.97 -1.07
CA VAL A 181 5.00 0.52 -0.76
C VAL A 181 4.02 1.64 -1.06
N TRP A 182 2.91 1.28 -1.68
CA TRP A 182 1.75 2.12 -1.86
C TRP A 182 0.63 1.63 -0.93
N ASN A 183 0.24 2.47 0.03
CA ASN A 183 -0.93 2.19 0.84
C ASN A 183 -2.15 2.85 0.19
N ASP A 184 -3.13 2.04 -0.21
CA ASP A 184 -4.36 2.49 -0.85
C ASP A 184 -5.57 2.26 0.05
N VAL A 185 -6.69 2.91 -0.26
CA VAL A 185 -8.01 2.81 0.40
C VAL A 185 -7.98 2.87 1.94
N ASN A 186 -7.07 3.69 2.49
CA ASN A 186 -6.81 3.78 3.93
C ASN A 186 -7.81 4.66 4.72
N GLU A 187 -8.92 5.10 4.13
CA GLU A 187 -10.00 5.87 4.79
C GLU A 187 -10.69 5.12 5.95
N PRO A 188 -10.91 3.79 6.01
CA PRO A 188 -10.92 2.79 4.92
C PRO A 188 -12.12 2.97 3.99
N GLN A 189 -11.93 2.62 2.70
CA GLN A 189 -13.04 2.54 1.77
C GLN A 189 -13.79 1.22 1.99
N ILE A 190 -15.07 1.33 2.30
CA ILE A 190 -15.98 0.21 2.57
C ILE A 190 -17.17 0.38 1.62
N SER A 191 -17.54 -0.67 0.90
CA SER A 191 -18.69 -0.72 0.00
C SER A 191 -19.96 -1.22 0.69
#